data_14bb5e4c8b141c8816d6b171f2ee0a23
#
_entry.id   14bb5e4c8b141c8816d6b171f2ee0a23
#
_cell.length_a   1.000
_cell.length_b   1.000
_cell.length_c   1.000
_cell.angle_alpha   90.00
_cell.angle_beta   90.00
_cell.angle_gamma   90.00
#
_symmetry.space_group_name_H-M   'P 1'
#
loop_
_entity.id
_entity.type
_entity.pdbx_description
1 polymer ?
#
loop_
_entity_poly.entity_id
_entity_poly.type
_entity_poly.pdbx_seq_one_letter_code
_entity_poly.pdbx_strand_id
1 'polypeptide(L)'
;MHAWQFAKAQFIAEKNGWTKFVSMQNLYNLLYREEEREMIPLLQDQKVAMTPWSPLAGGRLTRDIGAVTARTSQSVQADLPAYVVASNNEVISRVHKLADERGITRGQVATAWMLSKDYVTSPLIGATKVKYLDDALGAFEVALSAEEIKYLEEAYVPRNITGYR
;
A
#
# COMPACT_ATOMS: atom_id res chain seq x y z
N MET A 1 -7.81 -7.93 9.55
CA MET A 1 -9.18 -8.12 10.12
C MET A 1 -10.13 -7.13 9.46
N HIS A 2 -11.44 -7.38 9.54
CA HIS A 2 -12.44 -6.42 9.03
C HIS A 2 -12.56 -5.19 9.95
N ALA A 3 -12.99 -4.04 9.39
CA ALA A 3 -13.15 -2.80 10.14
C ALA A 3 -14.10 -2.96 11.36
N TRP A 4 -15.22 -3.67 11.19
CA TRP A 4 -16.16 -3.94 12.29
C TRP A 4 -15.53 -4.74 13.44
N GLN A 5 -14.61 -5.66 13.14
CA GLN A 5 -13.89 -6.44 14.17
C GLN A 5 -12.94 -5.54 14.95
N PHE A 6 -12.21 -4.65 14.25
CA PHE A 6 -11.33 -3.70 14.90
C PHE A 6 -12.11 -2.71 15.76
N ALA A 7 -13.20 -2.14 15.25
CA ALA A 7 -14.10 -1.28 16.01
C ALA A 7 -14.62 -1.96 17.28
N LYS A 8 -15.03 -3.24 17.15
CA LYS A 8 -15.50 -4.03 18.32
C LYS A 8 -14.39 -4.26 19.35
N ALA A 9 -13.16 -4.53 18.91
CA ALA A 9 -12.01 -4.69 19.80
C ALA A 9 -11.71 -3.39 20.57
N GLN A 10 -11.70 -2.25 19.87
CA GLN A 10 -11.52 -0.92 20.49
C GLN A 10 -12.62 -0.62 21.53
N PHE A 11 -13.88 -0.90 21.19
CA PHE A 11 -15.01 -0.72 22.10
C PHE A 11 -14.90 -1.59 23.36
N ILE A 12 -14.51 -2.86 23.21
CA ILE A 12 -14.30 -3.78 24.34
C ILE A 12 -13.17 -3.27 25.24
N ALA A 13 -12.06 -2.81 24.66
CA ALA A 13 -10.95 -2.25 25.42
C ALA A 13 -11.39 -1.01 26.23
N GLU A 14 -12.11 -0.09 25.59
CA GLU A 14 -12.62 1.10 26.25
C GLU A 14 -13.59 0.78 27.39
N LYS A 15 -14.57 -0.11 27.13
CA LYS A 15 -15.56 -0.53 28.12
C LYS A 15 -14.96 -1.15 29.38
N ASN A 16 -13.82 -1.84 29.24
CA ASN A 16 -13.17 -2.55 30.35
C ASN A 16 -11.97 -1.76 30.93
N GLY A 17 -11.72 -0.54 30.47
CA GLY A 17 -10.57 0.26 30.91
C GLY A 17 -9.22 -0.31 30.46
N TRP A 18 -9.20 -1.10 29.38
CA TRP A 18 -7.97 -1.66 28.81
C TRP A 18 -7.32 -0.70 27.80
N THR A 19 -6.04 -0.94 27.53
CA THR A 19 -5.32 -0.18 26.51
C THR A 19 -5.92 -0.45 25.13
N LYS A 20 -6.31 0.61 24.43
CA LYS A 20 -6.75 0.55 23.02
C LYS A 20 -5.57 0.39 22.07
N PHE A 21 -5.82 -0.16 20.91
CA PHE A 21 -4.84 -0.17 19.83
C PHE A 21 -4.58 1.26 19.34
N VAL A 22 -3.32 1.61 19.19
CA VAL A 22 -2.88 2.93 18.73
C VAL A 22 -2.44 2.94 17.27
N SER A 23 -2.24 1.75 16.70
CA SER A 23 -1.89 1.59 15.29
C SER A 23 -2.54 0.34 14.70
N MET A 24 -2.71 0.37 13.38
CA MET A 24 -3.21 -0.76 12.58
C MET A 24 -2.29 -0.98 11.38
N GLN A 25 -1.86 -2.22 11.19
CA GLN A 25 -1.02 -2.62 10.07
C GLN A 25 -1.88 -3.27 8.98
N ASN A 26 -2.02 -2.59 7.84
CA ASN A 26 -2.87 -2.99 6.73
C ASN A 26 -2.07 -3.32 5.47
N LEU A 27 -2.61 -4.20 4.62
CA LEU A 27 -2.17 -4.28 3.24
C LEU A 27 -2.69 -3.06 2.48
N TYR A 28 -1.79 -2.22 1.98
CA TYR A 28 -2.18 -1.04 1.21
C TYR A 28 -1.11 -0.65 0.20
N ASN A 29 -1.48 -0.47 -1.04
CA ASN A 29 -0.62 -0.01 -2.14
C ASN A 29 -1.49 0.28 -3.38
N LEU A 30 -0.89 0.78 -4.45
CA LEU A 30 -1.58 1.10 -5.71
C LEU A 30 -2.35 -0.09 -6.34
N LEU A 31 -1.96 -1.35 -6.04
CA LEU A 31 -2.64 -2.54 -6.54
C LEU A 31 -3.70 -3.09 -5.56
N TYR A 32 -3.76 -2.56 -4.34
CA TYR A 32 -4.75 -2.96 -3.33
C TYR A 32 -5.15 -1.77 -2.46
N ARG A 33 -6.36 -1.26 -2.70
CA ARG A 33 -6.89 -0.05 -2.05
C ARG A 33 -8.22 -0.30 -1.31
N GLU A 34 -8.55 -1.57 -1.03
CA GLU A 34 -9.84 -1.92 -0.42
C GLU A 34 -10.00 -1.40 1.02
N GLU A 35 -8.90 -1.08 1.70
CA GLU A 35 -8.92 -0.47 3.03
C GLU A 35 -9.54 0.95 3.04
N GLU A 36 -9.59 1.61 1.87
CA GLU A 36 -10.22 2.92 1.72
C GLU A 36 -11.74 2.89 1.93
N ARG A 37 -12.37 1.71 1.85
CA ARG A 37 -13.83 1.59 1.99
C ARG A 37 -14.32 1.81 3.42
N GLU A 38 -13.66 1.18 4.39
CA GLU A 38 -14.12 1.18 5.79
C GLU A 38 -12.99 1.32 6.80
N MET A 39 -11.87 0.59 6.63
CA MET A 39 -10.82 0.59 7.65
C MET A 39 -10.16 1.96 7.77
N ILE A 40 -9.78 2.60 6.68
CA ILE A 40 -9.15 3.92 6.72
C ILE A 40 -10.09 4.98 7.34
N PRO A 41 -11.36 5.11 6.93
CA PRO A 41 -12.31 6.00 7.61
C PRO A 41 -12.43 5.71 9.12
N LEU A 42 -12.44 4.45 9.53
CA LEU A 42 -12.48 4.07 10.94
C LEU A 42 -11.20 4.50 11.68
N LEU A 43 -10.03 4.30 11.08
CA LEU A 43 -8.77 4.71 11.70
C LEU A 43 -8.67 6.23 11.88
N GLN A 44 -9.14 6.99 10.88
CA GLN A 44 -9.20 8.46 10.96
C GLN A 44 -10.18 8.92 12.06
N ASP A 45 -11.38 8.34 12.13
CA ASP A 45 -12.38 8.63 13.17
C ASP A 45 -11.81 8.38 14.57
N GLN A 46 -11.12 7.26 14.77
CA GLN A 46 -10.57 6.86 16.07
C GLN A 46 -9.16 7.38 16.35
N LYS A 47 -8.57 8.15 15.43
CA LYS A 47 -7.19 8.66 15.53
C LYS A 47 -6.16 7.55 15.76
N VAL A 48 -6.32 6.44 15.05
CA VAL A 48 -5.42 5.29 15.07
C VAL A 48 -4.44 5.39 13.91
N ALA A 49 -3.16 5.24 14.20
CA ALA A 49 -2.10 5.32 13.20
C ALA A 49 -2.21 4.17 12.18
N MET A 50 -2.05 4.47 10.90
CA MET A 50 -1.95 3.47 9.84
C MET A 50 -0.49 3.19 9.48
N THR A 51 -0.08 1.91 9.58
CA THR A 51 1.28 1.45 9.26
C THR A 51 1.22 0.40 8.14
N PRO A 52 0.99 0.80 6.88
CA PRO A 52 0.73 -0.12 5.80
C PRO A 52 1.97 -0.95 5.44
N TRP A 53 1.74 -2.22 5.11
CA TRP A 53 2.77 -3.11 4.60
C TRP A 53 2.65 -3.34 3.10
N SER A 54 3.76 -3.81 2.49
CA SER A 54 3.86 -4.10 1.06
C SER A 54 3.62 -2.90 0.13
N PRO A 55 4.29 -1.75 0.36
CA PRO A 55 4.11 -0.55 -0.47
C PRO A 55 4.41 -0.78 -1.95
N LEU A 56 5.32 -1.71 -2.26
CA LEU A 56 5.71 -2.06 -3.63
C LEU A 56 4.98 -3.29 -4.18
N ALA A 57 3.90 -3.73 -3.53
CA ALA A 57 3.11 -4.91 -3.93
C ALA A 57 3.97 -6.17 -4.17
N GLY A 58 4.90 -6.48 -3.24
CA GLY A 58 5.85 -7.58 -3.40
C GLY A 58 6.85 -7.37 -4.52
N GLY A 59 7.03 -6.12 -4.96
CA GLY A 59 7.92 -5.72 -6.06
C GLY A 59 7.25 -5.69 -7.44
N ARG A 60 5.94 -5.90 -7.53
CA ARG A 60 5.21 -5.85 -8.82
C ARG A 60 5.16 -4.45 -9.40
N LEU A 61 5.11 -3.43 -8.57
CA LEU A 61 5.14 -2.03 -9.01
C LEU A 61 6.49 -1.58 -9.54
N THR A 62 7.58 -2.32 -9.25
CA THR A 62 8.95 -1.92 -9.62
C THR A 62 9.56 -2.71 -10.76
N ARG A 63 8.96 -3.83 -11.13
CA ARG A 63 9.45 -4.75 -12.17
C ARG A 63 8.62 -4.68 -13.42
N ASP A 64 9.19 -5.14 -14.52
CA ASP A 64 8.45 -5.26 -15.78
C ASP A 64 7.30 -6.27 -15.63
N ILE A 65 6.22 -6.01 -16.36
CA ILE A 65 5.03 -6.84 -16.37
C ILE A 65 5.41 -8.25 -16.81
N GLY A 66 5.00 -9.25 -16.04
CA GLY A 66 5.33 -10.66 -16.31
C GLY A 66 6.69 -11.13 -15.78
N ALA A 67 7.50 -10.25 -15.20
CA ALA A 67 8.77 -10.67 -14.59
C ALA A 67 8.55 -11.63 -13.42
N VAL A 68 9.16 -12.81 -13.51
CA VAL A 68 9.12 -13.84 -12.46
C VAL A 68 10.39 -13.76 -11.63
N THR A 69 10.24 -13.69 -10.31
CA THR A 69 11.35 -13.71 -9.34
C THR A 69 11.02 -14.66 -8.20
N ALA A 70 12.02 -15.08 -7.43
CA ALA A 70 11.80 -15.89 -6.24
C ALA A 70 10.75 -15.26 -5.29
N ARG A 71 10.73 -13.93 -5.18
CA ARG A 71 9.76 -13.23 -4.34
C ARG A 71 8.33 -13.19 -4.92
N THR A 72 8.19 -13.24 -6.25
CA THR A 72 6.88 -13.28 -6.90
C THR A 72 6.34 -14.70 -7.08
N SER A 73 7.18 -15.73 -6.99
CA SER A 73 6.80 -17.13 -7.17
C SER A 73 6.76 -17.94 -5.87
N GLN A 74 7.46 -17.51 -4.82
CA GLN A 74 7.64 -18.30 -3.59
C GLN A 74 7.16 -17.59 -2.31
N SER A 75 6.74 -16.32 -2.41
CA SER A 75 6.25 -15.60 -1.22
C SER A 75 4.77 -15.87 -0.98
N VAL A 76 4.34 -15.83 0.29
CA VAL A 76 2.91 -15.83 0.68
C VAL A 76 2.09 -14.78 -0.08
N GLN A 77 2.76 -13.75 -0.61
CA GLN A 77 2.14 -12.70 -1.42
C GLN A 77 2.00 -13.08 -2.90
N ALA A 78 2.67 -14.16 -3.36
CA ALA A 78 2.61 -14.59 -4.76
C ALA A 78 1.18 -14.90 -5.19
N ASP A 79 0.44 -15.58 -4.30
CA ASP A 79 -0.90 -16.10 -4.55
C ASP A 79 -2.00 -15.22 -3.97
N LEU A 80 -1.69 -13.98 -3.51
CA LEU A 80 -2.75 -13.07 -3.11
C LEU A 80 -3.64 -12.75 -4.32
N PRO A 81 -4.95 -13.06 -4.27
CA PRO A 81 -5.87 -12.82 -5.39
C PRO A 81 -5.83 -11.37 -5.89
N ALA A 82 -5.55 -10.43 -4.98
CA ALA A 82 -5.39 -9.01 -5.30
C ALA A 82 -4.28 -8.73 -6.32
N TYR A 83 -3.29 -9.61 -6.44
CA TYR A 83 -2.14 -9.39 -7.32
C TYR A 83 -2.20 -10.17 -8.64
N VAL A 84 -3.15 -11.09 -8.76
CA VAL A 84 -3.33 -11.93 -9.96
C VAL A 84 -4.51 -11.43 -10.78
N VAL A 85 -4.51 -10.13 -11.11
CA VAL A 85 -5.60 -9.49 -11.87
C VAL A 85 -5.03 -8.71 -13.03
N ALA A 86 -5.55 -8.95 -14.23
CA ALA A 86 -5.06 -8.32 -15.47
C ALA A 86 -5.12 -6.77 -15.41
N SER A 87 -6.10 -6.20 -14.71
CA SER A 87 -6.22 -4.75 -14.52
C SER A 87 -5.04 -4.12 -13.77
N ASN A 88 -4.24 -4.91 -13.05
CA ASN A 88 -3.03 -4.41 -12.41
C ASN A 88 -1.98 -3.92 -13.42
N ASN A 89 -1.97 -4.47 -14.64
CA ASN A 89 -1.01 -4.09 -15.66
C ASN A 89 -1.12 -2.62 -16.03
N GLU A 90 -2.34 -2.08 -16.07
CA GLU A 90 -2.54 -0.65 -16.34
C GLU A 90 -1.95 0.24 -15.22
N VAL A 91 -2.22 -0.10 -13.97
CA VAL A 91 -1.63 0.63 -12.83
C VAL A 91 -0.11 0.54 -12.85
N ILE A 92 0.46 -0.65 -13.10
CA ILE A 92 1.90 -0.86 -13.20
C ILE A 92 2.49 -0.01 -14.35
N SER A 93 1.86 -0.03 -15.53
CA SER A 93 2.30 0.77 -16.68
C SER A 93 2.32 2.26 -16.38
N ARG A 94 1.33 2.76 -15.64
CA ARG A 94 1.27 4.17 -15.23
C ARG A 94 2.38 4.55 -14.25
N VAL A 95 2.69 3.67 -13.29
CA VAL A 95 3.83 3.86 -12.39
C VAL A 95 5.15 3.91 -13.18
N HIS A 96 5.33 3.01 -14.15
CA HIS A 96 6.52 2.97 -15.00
C HIS A 96 6.67 4.25 -15.81
N LYS A 97 5.60 4.64 -16.50
CA LYS A 97 5.59 5.84 -17.33
C LYS A 97 5.92 7.10 -16.52
N LEU A 98 5.29 7.28 -15.37
CA LEU A 98 5.55 8.44 -14.52
C LEU A 98 6.99 8.43 -13.97
N ALA A 99 7.53 7.26 -13.63
CA ALA A 99 8.92 7.13 -13.19
C ALA A 99 9.89 7.56 -14.31
N ASP A 100 9.66 7.09 -15.54
CA ASP A 100 10.48 7.42 -16.70
C ASP A 100 10.39 8.93 -17.03
N GLU A 101 9.20 9.52 -17.01
CA GLU A 101 8.97 10.96 -17.26
C GLU A 101 9.66 11.86 -16.22
N ARG A 102 9.73 11.43 -14.98
CA ARG A 102 10.38 12.17 -13.89
C ARG A 102 11.85 11.83 -13.70
N GLY A 103 12.37 10.81 -14.38
CA GLY A 103 13.75 10.35 -14.19
C GLY A 103 14.03 9.80 -12.78
N ILE A 104 13.03 9.23 -12.14
CA ILE A 104 13.13 8.62 -10.80
C ILE A 104 12.80 7.13 -10.85
N THR A 105 13.01 6.40 -9.76
CA THR A 105 12.69 4.98 -9.76
C THR A 105 11.19 4.71 -9.59
N ARG A 106 10.74 3.58 -10.11
CA ARG A 106 9.35 3.10 -9.94
C ARG A 106 9.01 2.89 -8.45
N GLY A 107 10.01 2.51 -7.65
CA GLY A 107 9.89 2.37 -6.21
C GLY A 107 9.63 3.71 -5.52
N GLN A 108 10.32 4.76 -5.95
CA GLN A 108 10.10 6.12 -5.46
C GLN A 108 8.69 6.63 -5.79
N VAL A 109 8.20 6.43 -7.03
CA VAL A 109 6.83 6.79 -7.40
C VAL A 109 5.80 6.10 -6.51
N ALA A 110 5.90 4.76 -6.36
CA ALA A 110 4.95 3.99 -5.56
C ALA A 110 4.98 4.36 -4.07
N THR A 111 6.17 4.62 -3.53
CA THR A 111 6.33 5.02 -2.12
C THR A 111 5.88 6.46 -1.91
N ALA A 112 6.21 7.39 -2.80
CA ALA A 112 5.76 8.78 -2.74
C ALA A 112 4.23 8.89 -2.82
N TRP A 113 3.58 8.08 -3.68
CA TRP A 113 2.12 7.99 -3.70
C TRP A 113 1.56 7.59 -2.33
N MET A 114 2.15 6.60 -1.66
CA MET A 114 1.68 6.19 -0.33
C MET A 114 1.93 7.29 0.71
N LEU A 115 3.08 7.96 0.66
CA LEU A 115 3.42 9.07 1.54
C LEU A 115 2.55 10.33 1.31
N SER A 116 1.93 10.47 0.13
CA SER A 116 1.02 11.56 -0.16
C SER A 116 -0.34 11.45 0.55
N LYS A 117 -0.61 10.32 1.23
CA LYS A 117 -1.86 10.08 1.94
C LYS A 117 -1.75 10.54 3.39
N ASP A 118 -2.58 11.48 3.79
CA ASP A 118 -2.61 12.07 5.13
C ASP A 118 -2.92 11.05 6.25
N TYR A 119 -3.61 9.97 5.91
CA TYR A 119 -3.92 8.88 6.82
C TYR A 119 -2.80 7.82 6.95
N VAL A 120 -1.76 7.87 6.14
CA VAL A 120 -0.61 6.96 6.26
C VAL A 120 0.41 7.54 7.23
N THR A 121 0.61 6.88 8.35
CA THR A 121 1.55 7.34 9.38
C THR A 121 2.98 6.88 9.09
N SER A 122 3.16 5.60 8.74
CA SER A 122 4.50 5.04 8.49
C SER A 122 4.43 3.77 7.66
N PRO A 123 4.84 3.79 6.38
CA PRO A 123 4.91 2.59 5.56
C PRO A 123 6.01 1.63 6.04
N LEU A 124 5.73 0.32 5.98
CA LEU A 124 6.71 -0.72 6.30
C LEU A 124 7.47 -1.12 5.04
N ILE A 125 8.74 -0.79 5.00
CA ILE A 125 9.64 -1.08 3.88
C ILE A 125 10.47 -2.34 4.18
N GLY A 126 10.42 -3.32 3.26
CA GLY A 126 11.28 -4.50 3.29
C GLY A 126 12.45 -4.34 2.32
N ALA A 127 13.65 -4.07 2.82
CA ALA A 127 14.85 -3.95 2.02
C ALA A 127 15.85 -5.09 2.32
N THR A 128 16.33 -5.76 1.28
CA THR A 128 17.40 -6.80 1.38
C THR A 128 18.76 -6.28 0.96
N LYS A 129 18.85 -5.07 0.45
CA LYS A 129 20.09 -4.38 0.04
C LYS A 129 19.98 -2.90 0.42
N VAL A 130 21.12 -2.29 0.79
CA VAL A 130 21.19 -0.88 1.18
C VAL A 130 20.59 0.02 0.11
N LYS A 131 20.91 -0.21 -1.16
CA LYS A 131 20.36 0.59 -2.27
C LYS A 131 18.81 0.66 -2.30
N TYR A 132 18.10 -0.36 -1.80
CA TYR A 132 16.64 -0.33 -1.73
C TYR A 132 16.12 0.52 -0.57
N LEU A 133 16.94 0.66 0.47
CA LEU A 133 16.65 1.60 1.55
C LEU A 133 16.89 3.04 1.09
N ASP A 134 18.02 3.29 0.40
CA ASP A 134 18.31 4.60 -0.17
C ASP A 134 17.22 5.03 -1.17
N ASP A 135 16.77 4.10 -2.01
CA ASP A 135 15.67 4.32 -2.95
C ASP A 135 14.35 4.69 -2.23
N ALA A 136 14.04 3.98 -1.15
CA ALA A 136 12.84 4.28 -0.34
C ALA A 136 12.94 5.63 0.37
N LEU A 137 14.13 5.99 0.88
CA LEU A 137 14.37 7.31 1.48
C LEU A 137 14.25 8.43 0.45
N GLY A 138 14.74 8.21 -0.77
CA GLY A 138 14.58 9.17 -1.87
C GLY A 138 13.13 9.49 -2.23
N ALA A 139 12.16 8.65 -1.85
CA ALA A 139 10.75 8.93 -2.06
C ALA A 139 10.22 10.13 -1.23
N PHE A 140 10.88 10.49 -0.13
CA PHE A 140 10.52 11.67 0.65
C PHE A 140 10.78 12.99 -0.08
N GLU A 141 11.69 12.99 -1.06
CA GLU A 141 12.01 14.15 -1.90
C GLU A 141 11.06 14.28 -3.11
N VAL A 142 10.14 13.32 -3.28
CA VAL A 142 9.24 13.27 -4.42
C VAL A 142 7.86 13.79 -4.03
N ALA A 143 7.55 15.03 -4.40
CA ALA A 143 6.19 15.55 -4.33
C ALA A 143 5.43 15.23 -5.63
N LEU A 144 4.37 14.44 -5.53
CA LEU A 144 3.45 14.16 -6.64
C LEU A 144 2.37 15.24 -6.71
N SER A 145 2.04 15.70 -7.92
CA SER A 145 0.92 16.62 -8.12
C SER A 145 -0.43 15.90 -7.96
N ALA A 146 -1.50 16.68 -7.80
CA ALA A 146 -2.85 16.12 -7.71
C ALA A 146 -3.24 15.36 -9.00
N GLU A 147 -2.80 15.83 -10.16
CA GLU A 147 -3.01 15.21 -11.46
C GLU A 147 -2.27 13.87 -11.57
N GLU A 148 -1.02 13.81 -11.09
CA GLU A 148 -0.23 12.57 -11.07
C GLU A 148 -0.82 11.54 -10.12
N ILE A 149 -1.24 11.95 -8.92
CA ILE A 149 -1.94 11.08 -7.98
C ILE A 149 -3.21 10.53 -8.62
N LYS A 150 -4.04 11.39 -9.21
CA LYS A 150 -5.24 10.98 -9.93
C LYS A 150 -4.92 10.01 -11.07
N TYR A 151 -3.91 10.31 -11.89
CA TYR A 151 -3.46 9.46 -12.99
C TYR A 151 -3.09 8.05 -12.51
N LEU A 152 -2.38 7.92 -11.38
CA LEU A 152 -2.03 6.63 -10.80
C LEU A 152 -3.26 5.87 -10.26
N GLU A 153 -4.24 6.59 -9.72
CA GLU A 153 -5.37 6.02 -9.00
C GLU A 153 -6.54 5.61 -9.89
N GLU A 154 -6.82 6.36 -10.95
CA GLU A 154 -8.02 6.15 -11.77
C GLU A 154 -8.01 4.80 -12.54
N ALA A 155 -6.85 4.16 -12.68
CA ALA A 155 -6.74 2.83 -13.26
C ALA A 155 -7.07 1.70 -12.27
N TYR A 156 -7.28 2.02 -10.98
CA TYR A 156 -7.61 1.01 -9.98
C TYR A 156 -9.01 0.46 -10.18
N VAL A 157 -9.11 -0.86 -10.23
CA VAL A 157 -10.38 -1.56 -10.28
C VAL A 157 -10.65 -2.22 -8.92
N PRO A 158 -11.74 -1.88 -8.23
CA PRO A 158 -12.14 -2.48 -6.96
C PRO A 158 -12.21 -4.01 -7.03
N ARG A 159 -11.85 -4.66 -5.93
CA ARG A 159 -11.74 -6.12 -5.87
C ARG A 159 -12.18 -6.68 -4.52
N ASN A 160 -12.21 -8.00 -4.42
CA ASN A 160 -12.54 -8.65 -3.16
C ASN A 160 -11.44 -8.38 -2.11
N ILE A 161 -11.89 -8.20 -0.86
CA ILE A 161 -11.00 -8.09 0.29
C ILE A 161 -10.17 -9.37 0.39
N THR A 162 -8.87 -9.22 0.64
CA THR A 162 -7.93 -10.33 0.76
C THR A 162 -7.09 -10.21 2.03
N GLY A 163 -6.51 -11.33 2.48
CA GLY A 163 -5.60 -11.35 3.62
C GLY A 163 -6.25 -11.73 4.96
N TYR A 164 -7.59 -11.84 5.03
CA TYR A 164 -8.29 -12.36 6.20
C TYR A 164 -9.65 -12.95 5.80
N ARG A 165 -10.11 -13.92 6.55
CA ARG A 165 -11.39 -14.64 6.36
C ARG A 165 -12.26 -14.48 7.60
#